data_5eb40085fa09773cb62f93dc4233ede0
#
_entry.id   5eb40085fa09773cb62f93dc4233ede0
#
_cell.length_a   1.000
_cell.length_b   1.000
_cell.length_c   1.000
_cell.angle_alpha   90.00
_cell.angle_beta   90.00
_cell.angle_gamma   90.00
#
_symmetry.space_group_name_H-M   'P 1'
#
loop_
_entity.id
_entity.type
_entity.pdbx_description
1 polymer ?
#
loop_
_entity_poly.entity_id
_entity_poly.type
_entity_poly.pdbx_seq_one_letter_code
_entity_poly.pdbx_strand_id
1 'polypeptide(L)'
;MIHVAADVARKRKERGITLNYPEAVAILTTYVLEGARAGIHVEKLMAMPQPPEPPVLTREDVMDGVAEMIRDLQVEATFPDGTKMVTLRDPIPAVTRKGTHVHPGETDHPHDADPVAFNLGHETTTVRVTNTDDRPVQVGSHYHFYEANALLDIEPDRDLAYGKRLNIPAGSSVRFEPNCPLDVELVPIEGNRIIEGLNGKVGGELRA
;
A
#
# COMPACT_ATOMS: atom_id res chain seq x y z
N MET A 1 -6.67 -8.32 24.85
CA MET A 1 -7.64 -7.19 24.83
C MET A 1 -8.28 -7.00 23.47
N ILE A 2 -7.52 -6.98 22.35
CA ILE A 2 -8.08 -6.78 20.99
C ILE A 2 -9.18 -7.78 20.65
N HIS A 3 -8.96 -9.08 20.89
CA HIS A 3 -9.98 -10.11 20.64
C HIS A 3 -11.29 -9.87 21.44
N VAL A 4 -11.19 -9.44 22.69
CA VAL A 4 -12.37 -9.12 23.50
C VAL A 4 -13.12 -7.93 22.91
N ALA A 5 -12.40 -6.89 22.47
CA ALA A 5 -13.00 -5.73 21.80
C ALA A 5 -13.67 -6.13 20.48
N ALA A 6 -13.02 -6.98 19.69
CA ALA A 6 -13.58 -7.51 18.43
C ALA A 6 -14.82 -8.37 18.68
N ASP A 7 -14.86 -9.19 19.73
CA ASP A 7 -16.03 -10.00 20.07
C ASP A 7 -17.22 -9.14 20.51
N VAL A 8 -16.96 -8.07 21.26
CA VAL A 8 -18.01 -7.08 21.60
C VAL A 8 -18.52 -6.40 20.32
N ALA A 9 -17.61 -5.99 19.44
CA ALA A 9 -17.96 -5.36 18.17
C ALA A 9 -18.79 -6.29 17.26
N ARG A 10 -18.40 -7.57 17.12
CA ARG A 10 -19.17 -8.56 16.34
C ARG A 10 -20.58 -8.73 16.88
N LYS A 11 -20.74 -8.85 18.20
CA LYS A 11 -22.07 -8.94 18.84
C LYS A 11 -22.93 -7.69 18.60
N ARG A 12 -22.32 -6.51 18.48
CA ARG A 12 -23.03 -5.27 18.11
C ARG A 12 -23.45 -5.31 16.66
N LYS A 13 -22.55 -5.68 15.74
CA LYS A 13 -22.84 -5.87 14.32
C LYS A 13 -23.97 -6.86 14.09
N GLU A 14 -23.97 -8.03 14.75
CA GLU A 14 -25.03 -9.03 14.68
C GLU A 14 -26.40 -8.48 15.09
N ARG A 15 -26.42 -7.48 15.96
CA ARG A 15 -27.64 -6.77 16.40
C ARG A 15 -28.03 -5.62 15.47
N GLY A 16 -27.32 -5.42 14.35
CA GLY A 16 -27.57 -4.32 13.41
C GLY A 16 -27.11 -2.96 13.92
N ILE A 17 -26.20 -2.91 14.90
CA ILE A 17 -25.63 -1.66 15.41
C ILE A 17 -24.38 -1.34 14.58
N THR A 18 -24.34 -0.16 13.98
CA THR A 18 -23.17 0.33 13.24
C THR A 18 -21.99 0.54 14.18
N LEU A 19 -20.82 0.10 13.72
CA LEU A 19 -19.59 0.10 14.50
C LEU A 19 -18.91 1.47 14.47
N ASN A 20 -18.36 1.88 15.58
CA ASN A 20 -17.48 3.05 15.65
C ASN A 20 -16.04 2.70 15.21
N TYR A 21 -15.17 3.72 15.11
CA TYR A 21 -13.78 3.56 14.68
C TYR A 21 -13.01 2.48 15.47
N PRO A 22 -12.91 2.51 16.83
CA PRO A 22 -12.18 1.49 17.56
C PRO A 22 -12.76 0.08 17.42
N GLU A 23 -14.06 -0.06 17.24
CA GLU A 23 -14.71 -1.35 17.01
C GLU A 23 -14.37 -1.94 15.64
N ALA A 24 -14.40 -1.11 14.59
CA ALA A 24 -13.99 -1.50 13.24
C ALA A 24 -12.50 -1.90 13.23
N VAL A 25 -11.63 -1.09 13.81
CA VAL A 25 -10.19 -1.38 13.95
C VAL A 25 -9.96 -2.70 14.70
N ALA A 26 -10.70 -2.98 15.78
CA ALA A 26 -10.54 -4.22 16.52
C ALA A 26 -10.88 -5.47 15.67
N ILE A 27 -11.95 -5.42 14.88
CA ILE A 27 -12.33 -6.53 13.98
C ILE A 27 -11.27 -6.74 12.89
N LEU A 28 -10.83 -5.66 12.21
CA LEU A 28 -9.82 -5.73 11.17
C LEU A 28 -8.47 -6.22 11.71
N THR A 29 -8.07 -5.74 12.89
CA THR A 29 -6.84 -6.19 13.55
C THR A 29 -6.92 -7.67 13.90
N THR A 30 -8.07 -8.13 14.41
CA THR A 30 -8.26 -9.54 14.75
C THR A 30 -8.23 -10.43 13.50
N TYR A 31 -8.76 -9.98 12.37
CA TYR A 31 -8.63 -10.67 11.09
C TYR A 31 -7.16 -10.96 10.74
N VAL A 32 -6.29 -9.95 10.87
CA VAL A 32 -4.85 -10.09 10.61
C VAL A 32 -4.19 -11.03 11.62
N LEU A 33 -4.43 -10.85 12.92
CA LEU A 33 -3.80 -11.63 13.98
C LEU A 33 -4.16 -13.13 13.89
N GLU A 34 -5.44 -13.44 13.66
CA GLU A 34 -5.88 -14.82 13.52
C GLU A 34 -5.42 -15.44 12.19
N GLY A 35 -5.38 -14.68 11.12
CA GLY A 35 -4.82 -15.13 9.86
C GLY A 35 -3.33 -15.44 9.96
N ALA A 36 -2.55 -14.59 10.59
CA ALA A 36 -1.13 -14.83 10.87
C ALA A 36 -0.91 -16.10 11.71
N ARG A 37 -1.71 -16.25 12.78
CA ARG A 37 -1.69 -17.43 13.64
C ARG A 37 -2.05 -18.71 12.91
N ALA A 38 -2.97 -18.65 11.95
CA ALA A 38 -3.36 -19.75 11.08
C ALA A 38 -2.32 -20.06 9.98
N GLY A 39 -1.24 -19.28 9.87
CA GLY A 39 -0.21 -19.46 8.86
C GLY A 39 -0.61 -18.96 7.46
N ILE A 40 -1.61 -18.08 7.37
CA ILE A 40 -1.97 -17.45 6.11
C ILE A 40 -0.85 -16.49 5.71
N HIS A 41 -0.39 -16.56 4.45
CA HIS A 41 0.66 -15.68 3.94
C HIS A 41 0.26 -14.20 4.01
N VAL A 42 1.25 -13.33 4.24
CA VAL A 42 1.08 -11.87 4.35
C VAL A 42 0.33 -11.29 3.16
N GLU A 43 0.71 -11.68 1.95
CA GLU A 43 0.08 -11.23 0.70
C GLU A 43 -1.42 -11.48 0.68
N LYS A 44 -1.82 -12.69 1.11
CA LYS A 44 -3.24 -13.07 1.12
C LYS A 44 -4.03 -12.27 2.17
N LEU A 45 -3.42 -11.98 3.32
CA LEU A 45 -4.06 -11.13 4.33
C LEU A 45 -4.19 -9.68 3.85
N MET A 46 -3.18 -9.18 3.14
CA MET A 46 -3.20 -7.81 2.59
C MET A 46 -4.17 -7.66 1.43
N ALA A 47 -4.31 -8.70 0.60
CA ALA A 47 -5.28 -8.71 -0.50
C ALA A 47 -6.72 -8.65 0.01
N MET A 48 -6.97 -8.91 1.30
CA MET A 48 -8.29 -8.99 1.90
C MET A 48 -9.19 -10.06 1.20
N PRO A 49 -10.30 -10.47 1.79
CA PRO A 49 -11.23 -11.36 1.10
C PRO A 49 -11.77 -10.70 -0.18
N GLN A 50 -11.65 -11.42 -1.30
CA GLN A 50 -12.13 -10.99 -2.62
C GLN A 50 -13.37 -11.79 -3.00
N PRO A 51 -14.27 -11.24 -3.82
CA PRO A 51 -15.41 -12.02 -4.29
C PRO A 51 -15.00 -13.38 -4.85
N PRO A 52 -15.70 -14.49 -4.52
CA PRO A 52 -17.03 -14.52 -3.87
C PRO A 52 -17.01 -14.48 -2.33
N GLU A 53 -15.87 -14.37 -1.68
CA GLU A 53 -15.80 -14.26 -0.22
C GLU A 53 -16.32 -12.88 0.24
N PRO A 54 -17.10 -12.83 1.34
CA PRO A 54 -17.59 -11.56 1.85
C PRO A 54 -16.43 -10.74 2.44
N PRO A 55 -16.45 -9.41 2.30
CA PRO A 55 -15.48 -8.55 2.95
C PRO A 55 -15.57 -8.66 4.48
N VAL A 56 -14.46 -8.40 5.18
CA VAL A 56 -14.39 -8.44 6.65
C VAL A 56 -15.40 -7.46 7.27
N LEU A 57 -15.44 -6.26 6.72
CA LEU A 57 -16.44 -5.22 7.04
C LEU A 57 -16.90 -4.54 5.74
N THR A 58 -18.17 -4.13 5.75
CA THR A 58 -18.76 -3.28 4.72
C THR A 58 -18.98 -1.88 5.26
N ARG A 59 -19.25 -0.92 4.36
CA ARG A 59 -19.60 0.45 4.77
C ARG A 59 -20.90 0.52 5.58
N GLU A 60 -21.80 -0.44 5.38
CA GLU A 60 -23.06 -0.53 6.13
C GLU A 60 -22.88 -1.03 7.56
N ASP A 61 -21.75 -1.70 7.82
CA ASP A 61 -21.41 -2.19 9.15
C ASP A 61 -20.88 -1.10 10.07
N VAL A 62 -20.46 0.05 9.53
CA VAL A 62 -19.76 1.09 10.29
C VAL A 62 -20.54 2.41 10.30
N MET A 63 -20.27 3.24 11.30
CA MET A 63 -20.82 4.60 11.37
C MET A 63 -20.28 5.45 10.22
N ASP A 64 -21.03 6.48 9.86
CA ASP A 64 -20.62 7.44 8.83
C ASP A 64 -19.26 8.07 9.16
N GLY A 65 -18.37 8.18 8.17
CA GLY A 65 -17.00 8.69 8.30
C GLY A 65 -15.96 7.68 8.80
N VAL A 66 -16.36 6.53 9.35
CA VAL A 66 -15.40 5.53 9.89
C VAL A 66 -14.56 4.89 8.77
N ALA A 67 -15.17 4.57 7.63
CA ALA A 67 -14.45 3.99 6.50
C ALA A 67 -13.37 4.94 5.96
N GLU A 68 -13.68 6.23 5.87
CA GLU A 68 -12.75 7.28 5.41
C GLU A 68 -11.60 7.53 6.38
N MET A 69 -11.81 7.25 7.67
CA MET A 69 -10.77 7.35 8.71
C MET A 69 -9.80 6.16 8.68
N ILE A 70 -10.20 5.03 8.08
CA ILE A 70 -9.39 3.80 8.04
C ILE A 70 -8.94 3.55 6.58
N ARG A 71 -8.10 4.44 6.03
CA ARG A 71 -7.50 4.26 4.70
C ARG A 71 -6.40 3.23 4.72
N ASP A 72 -5.51 3.34 5.71
CA ASP A 72 -4.41 2.40 5.91
C ASP A 72 -4.44 1.93 7.37
N LEU A 73 -4.52 0.62 7.57
CA LEU A 73 -4.39 -0.01 8.87
C LEU A 73 -3.17 -0.92 8.87
N GLN A 74 -2.17 -0.57 9.69
CA GLN A 74 -0.96 -1.35 9.86
C GLN A 74 -1.06 -2.19 11.13
N VAL A 75 -0.85 -3.49 11.00
CA VAL A 75 -0.89 -4.45 12.09
C VAL A 75 0.40 -5.26 12.09
N GLU A 76 1.15 -5.17 13.18
CA GLU A 76 2.27 -6.07 13.42
C GLU A 76 1.73 -7.41 13.95
N ALA A 77 2.04 -8.51 13.27
CA ALA A 77 1.57 -9.83 13.63
C ALA A 77 2.71 -10.86 13.58
N THR A 78 2.64 -11.86 14.44
CA THR A 78 3.61 -12.95 14.49
C THR A 78 3.10 -14.11 13.63
N PHE A 79 3.86 -14.43 12.60
CA PHE A 79 3.68 -15.56 11.69
C PHE A 79 4.57 -16.73 12.13
N PRO A 80 4.37 -17.96 11.60
CA PRO A 80 5.24 -19.09 11.90
C PRO A 80 6.72 -18.85 11.56
N ASP A 81 6.99 -17.97 10.59
CA ASP A 81 8.33 -17.60 10.10
C ASP A 81 8.84 -16.23 10.62
N GLY A 82 8.16 -15.63 11.59
CA GLY A 82 8.58 -14.40 12.26
C GLY A 82 7.54 -13.31 12.32
N THR A 83 7.93 -12.17 12.89
CA THR A 83 7.05 -11.00 13.02
C THR A 83 7.09 -10.15 11.76
N LYS A 84 5.91 -9.83 11.22
CA LYS A 84 5.77 -9.05 9.99
C LYS A 84 4.70 -7.98 10.15
N MET A 85 4.87 -6.89 9.39
CA MET A 85 3.86 -5.83 9.28
C MET A 85 2.89 -6.17 8.15
N VAL A 86 1.61 -6.20 8.47
CA VAL A 86 0.52 -6.33 7.49
C VAL A 86 -0.14 -4.97 7.32
N THR A 87 -0.21 -4.46 6.10
CA THR A 87 -0.88 -3.21 5.78
C THR A 87 -2.16 -3.50 5.01
N LEU A 88 -3.30 -3.21 5.62
CA LEU A 88 -4.60 -3.26 4.96
C LEU A 88 -4.88 -1.87 4.37
N ARG A 89 -5.05 -1.79 3.06
CA ARG A 89 -5.39 -0.55 2.33
C ARG A 89 -6.87 -0.54 2.00
N ASP A 90 -7.52 0.59 2.32
CA ASP A 90 -8.97 0.76 2.13
C ASP A 90 -9.78 -0.49 2.56
N PRO A 91 -9.57 -1.00 3.79
CA PRO A 91 -10.09 -2.30 4.21
C PRO A 91 -11.63 -2.36 4.30
N ILE A 92 -12.28 -1.20 4.25
CA ILE A 92 -13.74 -1.08 4.17
C ILE A 92 -14.06 -0.48 2.80
N PRO A 93 -14.47 -1.30 1.82
CA PRO A 93 -14.67 -0.83 0.44
C PRO A 93 -15.64 0.35 0.37
N ALA A 94 -15.26 1.37 -0.37
CA ALA A 94 -16.15 2.48 -0.68
C ALA A 94 -17.28 1.98 -1.60
N VAL A 95 -18.49 1.90 -1.09
CA VAL A 95 -19.65 1.92 -1.97
C VAL A 95 -19.80 3.36 -2.46
N THR A 96 -19.96 3.55 -3.77
CA THR A 96 -20.18 4.84 -4.41
C THR A 96 -21.47 5.50 -3.89
N ARG A 97 -21.48 5.94 -2.63
CA ARG A 97 -22.48 6.87 -2.12
C ARG A 97 -21.87 8.25 -2.14
N LYS A 98 -22.32 9.07 -3.07
CA LYS A 98 -22.19 10.53 -2.96
C LYS A 98 -22.95 10.94 -1.69
N GLY A 99 -22.27 10.94 -0.55
CA GLY A 99 -22.78 11.54 0.67
C GLY A 99 -22.69 13.06 0.54
N THR A 100 -23.67 13.75 1.08
CA THR A 100 -23.71 15.24 1.15
C THR A 100 -22.89 15.78 2.32
N HIS A 101 -22.19 14.92 3.06
CA HIS A 101 -21.40 15.29 4.22
C HIS A 101 -19.91 15.22 3.90
N VAL A 102 -19.22 16.31 4.20
CA VAL A 102 -17.75 16.38 4.18
C VAL A 102 -17.23 15.70 5.44
N HIS A 103 -16.40 14.66 5.27
CA HIS A 103 -15.82 13.92 6.38
C HIS A 103 -14.51 14.57 6.85
N PRO A 104 -14.16 14.49 8.14
CA PRO A 104 -12.88 14.98 8.63
C PRO A 104 -11.72 14.34 7.87
N GLY A 105 -10.86 15.17 7.28
CA GLY A 105 -9.72 14.72 6.45
C GLY A 105 -10.09 14.35 5.01
N GLU A 106 -11.33 14.56 4.58
CA GLU A 106 -11.71 14.41 3.20
C GLU A 106 -11.01 15.49 2.35
N THR A 107 -10.43 15.06 1.25
CA THR A 107 -9.85 15.96 0.25
C THR A 107 -10.90 16.19 -0.82
N ASP A 108 -11.43 17.40 -0.89
CA ASP A 108 -12.40 17.79 -1.90
C ASP A 108 -11.70 18.06 -3.23
N HIS A 109 -12.01 17.25 -4.21
CA HIS A 109 -11.59 17.45 -5.59
C HIS A 109 -12.84 17.55 -6.46
N PRO A 110 -12.90 18.49 -7.41
CA PRO A 110 -13.93 18.44 -8.44
C PRO A 110 -13.91 17.07 -9.13
N HIS A 111 -15.05 16.40 -9.21
CA HIS A 111 -15.15 15.05 -9.78
C HIS A 111 -14.74 14.97 -11.26
N ASP A 112 -14.70 16.10 -11.93
CA ASP A 112 -14.34 16.30 -13.32
C ASP A 112 -12.99 17.05 -13.50
N ALA A 113 -12.26 17.25 -12.43
CA ALA A 113 -10.92 17.84 -12.52
C ALA A 113 -9.95 16.84 -13.17
N ASP A 114 -9.25 17.32 -14.18
CA ASP A 114 -8.13 16.55 -14.75
C ASP A 114 -7.05 16.32 -13.70
N PRO A 115 -6.41 15.13 -13.73
CA PRO A 115 -5.25 14.87 -12.88
C PRO A 115 -4.16 15.91 -13.09
N VAL A 116 -3.56 16.40 -12.01
CA VAL A 116 -2.41 17.29 -12.12
C VAL A 116 -1.21 16.50 -12.67
N ALA A 117 -0.89 16.77 -13.92
CA ALA A 117 0.23 16.14 -14.58
C ALA A 117 1.56 16.68 -14.05
N PHE A 118 2.50 15.80 -13.79
CA PHE A 118 3.88 16.12 -13.39
C PHE A 118 4.86 15.36 -14.28
N ASN A 119 6.14 15.81 -14.32
CA ASN A 119 7.17 15.26 -15.21
C ASN A 119 6.75 15.28 -16.70
N LEU A 120 6.05 16.34 -17.12
CA LEU A 120 5.61 16.50 -18.51
C LEU A 120 6.81 16.57 -19.47
N GLY A 121 6.72 15.85 -20.58
CA GLY A 121 7.76 15.83 -21.62
C GLY A 121 8.92 14.89 -21.34
N HIS A 122 8.92 14.17 -20.22
CA HIS A 122 9.88 13.11 -19.94
C HIS A 122 9.45 11.77 -20.57
N GLU A 123 10.39 11.05 -21.09
CA GLU A 123 10.16 9.66 -21.51
C GLU A 123 9.86 8.80 -20.30
N THR A 124 8.75 8.08 -20.33
CA THR A 124 8.38 7.14 -19.28
C THR A 124 8.72 5.72 -19.68
N THR A 125 9.20 4.93 -18.72
CA THR A 125 9.47 3.49 -18.91
C THR A 125 8.67 2.74 -17.85
N THR A 126 7.78 1.86 -18.29
CA THR A 126 7.03 0.99 -17.36
C THR A 126 7.80 -0.30 -17.14
N VAL A 127 7.97 -0.68 -15.90
CA VAL A 127 8.58 -1.95 -15.47
C VAL A 127 7.68 -2.64 -14.47
N ARG A 128 7.67 -3.97 -14.51
CA ARG A 128 7.03 -4.78 -13.48
C ARG A 128 8.04 -5.13 -12.40
N VAL A 129 7.67 -4.91 -11.14
CA VAL A 129 8.55 -5.13 -10.00
C VAL A 129 7.92 -6.13 -9.04
N THR A 130 8.63 -7.22 -8.78
CA THR A 130 8.22 -8.22 -7.78
C THR A 130 9.24 -8.25 -6.65
N ASN A 131 8.78 -8.04 -5.43
CA ASN A 131 9.62 -8.23 -4.26
C ASN A 131 9.70 -9.72 -3.93
N THR A 132 10.88 -10.31 -4.10
CA THR A 132 11.13 -11.75 -3.82
C THR A 132 11.59 -12.00 -2.40
N ASP A 133 11.71 -10.94 -1.57
CA ASP A 133 12.04 -11.05 -0.16
C ASP A 133 10.78 -11.43 0.67
N ASP A 134 10.99 -11.80 1.93
CA ASP A 134 9.93 -12.07 2.91
C ASP A 134 9.44 -10.80 3.64
N ARG A 135 10.03 -9.63 3.33
CA ARG A 135 9.75 -8.34 3.96
C ARG A 135 9.45 -7.25 2.93
N PRO A 136 8.60 -6.29 3.28
CA PRO A 136 8.34 -5.16 2.40
C PRO A 136 9.60 -4.34 2.13
N VAL A 137 9.77 -3.90 0.89
CA VAL A 137 10.81 -2.96 0.46
C VAL A 137 10.17 -1.65 0.05
N GLN A 138 10.65 -0.53 0.58
CA GLN A 138 10.15 0.79 0.22
C GLN A 138 11.21 1.59 -0.52
N VAL A 139 10.85 2.15 -1.67
CA VAL A 139 11.74 2.94 -2.51
C VAL A 139 11.20 4.36 -2.64
N GLY A 140 12.02 5.34 -2.29
CA GLY A 140 11.69 6.77 -2.39
C GLY A 140 11.69 7.27 -3.82
N SER A 141 10.95 8.36 -4.06
CA SER A 141 10.75 8.97 -5.38
C SER A 141 12.04 9.31 -6.13
N HIS A 142 13.09 9.74 -5.43
CA HIS A 142 14.35 10.20 -6.01
C HIS A 142 15.49 9.18 -5.89
N TYR A 143 15.19 7.96 -5.46
CA TYR A 143 16.18 6.90 -5.41
C TYR A 143 16.52 6.42 -6.84
N HIS A 144 17.80 6.23 -7.14
CA HIS A 144 18.23 5.60 -8.40
C HIS A 144 17.70 4.15 -8.45
N PHE A 145 16.66 3.91 -9.26
CA PHE A 145 15.88 2.68 -9.18
C PHE A 145 16.68 1.42 -9.52
N TYR A 146 17.68 1.54 -10.40
CA TYR A 146 18.64 0.47 -10.70
C TYR A 146 19.36 -0.07 -9.46
N GLU A 147 19.66 0.81 -8.49
CA GLU A 147 20.34 0.46 -7.24
C GLU A 147 19.37 0.09 -6.10
N ALA A 148 18.07 -0.02 -6.37
CA ALA A 148 17.12 -0.52 -5.40
C ALA A 148 17.48 -1.96 -4.98
N ASN A 149 16.92 -2.39 -3.82
CA ASN A 149 17.19 -3.70 -3.24
C ASN A 149 17.27 -4.80 -4.33
N ALA A 150 18.31 -5.64 -4.24
CA ALA A 150 18.56 -6.69 -5.24
C ALA A 150 17.45 -7.75 -5.29
N LEU A 151 16.68 -7.91 -4.21
CA LEU A 151 15.52 -8.81 -4.12
C LEU A 151 14.24 -8.24 -4.76
N LEU A 152 14.28 -7.00 -5.26
CA LEU A 152 13.27 -6.51 -6.19
C LEU A 152 13.61 -7.04 -7.58
N ASP A 153 12.87 -8.03 -8.04
CA ASP A 153 12.95 -8.51 -9.42
C ASP A 153 12.27 -7.50 -10.33
N ILE A 154 13.00 -7.02 -11.36
CA ILE A 154 12.55 -5.98 -12.28
C ILE A 154 12.47 -6.57 -13.68
N GLU A 155 11.26 -6.71 -14.19
CA GLU A 155 10.98 -7.26 -15.50
C GLU A 155 10.72 -6.14 -16.53
N PRO A 156 11.11 -6.34 -17.79
CA PRO A 156 11.82 -7.50 -18.31
C PRO A 156 13.34 -7.49 -18.01
N ASP A 157 13.91 -6.35 -17.61
CA ASP A 157 15.34 -6.20 -17.32
C ASP A 157 15.57 -5.05 -16.35
N ARG A 158 16.39 -5.27 -15.31
CA ARG A 158 16.82 -4.24 -14.36
C ARG A 158 17.58 -3.10 -15.04
N ASP A 159 18.29 -3.36 -16.12
CA ASP A 159 19.06 -2.33 -16.83
C ASP A 159 18.16 -1.22 -17.41
N LEU A 160 16.87 -1.49 -17.64
CA LEU A 160 15.89 -0.46 -18.01
C LEU A 160 15.69 0.62 -16.92
N ALA A 161 16.04 0.32 -15.70
CA ALA A 161 15.97 1.27 -14.58
C ALA A 161 17.26 2.11 -14.42
N TYR A 162 18.31 1.83 -15.21
CA TYR A 162 19.56 2.58 -15.12
C TYR A 162 19.35 4.05 -15.49
N GLY A 163 19.85 4.94 -14.66
CA GLY A 163 19.69 6.39 -14.80
C GLY A 163 18.27 6.90 -14.60
N LYS A 164 17.37 6.08 -14.01
CA LYS A 164 15.96 6.43 -13.83
C LYS A 164 15.55 6.36 -12.36
N ARG A 165 14.48 7.09 -12.06
CA ARG A 165 13.80 7.15 -10.76
C ARG A 165 12.31 6.91 -10.93
N LEU A 166 11.60 6.63 -9.83
CA LEU A 166 10.15 6.49 -9.86
C LEU A 166 9.46 7.77 -10.37
N ASN A 167 8.46 7.59 -11.22
CA ASN A 167 7.58 8.67 -11.70
C ASN A 167 6.46 8.93 -10.68
N ILE A 168 6.84 9.39 -9.51
CA ILE A 168 5.92 9.73 -8.42
C ILE A 168 6.29 11.10 -7.83
N PRO A 169 5.38 11.77 -7.11
CA PRO A 169 5.65 13.07 -6.51
C PRO A 169 6.86 13.06 -5.58
N ALA A 170 7.61 14.17 -5.54
CA ALA A 170 8.75 14.33 -4.65
C ALA A 170 8.35 14.11 -3.19
N GLY A 171 9.19 13.38 -2.44
CA GLY A 171 8.94 13.04 -1.04
C GLY A 171 8.01 11.84 -0.83
N SER A 172 7.39 11.31 -1.88
CA SER A 172 6.62 10.08 -1.81
C SER A 172 7.49 8.83 -2.01
N SER A 173 6.91 7.67 -1.85
CA SER A 173 7.59 6.38 -2.01
C SER A 173 6.62 5.31 -2.47
N VAL A 174 7.14 4.25 -3.09
CA VAL A 174 6.41 3.02 -3.40
C VAL A 174 6.88 1.93 -2.46
N ARG A 175 5.93 1.21 -1.88
CA ARG A 175 6.17 0.05 -1.04
C ARG A 175 5.84 -1.21 -1.83
N PHE A 176 6.83 -2.08 -1.95
CA PHE A 176 6.74 -3.36 -2.63
C PHE A 176 6.57 -4.46 -1.57
N GLU A 177 5.39 -5.04 -1.55
CA GLU A 177 5.09 -6.14 -0.63
C GLU A 177 5.64 -7.48 -1.16
N PRO A 178 5.96 -8.43 -0.27
CA PRO A 178 6.46 -9.74 -0.69
C PRO A 178 5.56 -10.44 -1.72
N ASN A 179 6.16 -10.90 -2.82
CA ASN A 179 5.51 -11.63 -3.90
C ASN A 179 4.26 -10.96 -4.53
N CYS A 180 4.10 -9.65 -4.32
CA CYS A 180 3.04 -8.85 -4.93
C CYS A 180 3.61 -8.04 -6.10
N PRO A 181 3.47 -8.49 -7.36
CA PRO A 181 3.96 -7.74 -8.50
C PRO A 181 3.22 -6.42 -8.66
N LEU A 182 3.97 -5.36 -8.95
CA LEU A 182 3.45 -4.01 -9.16
C LEU A 182 4.10 -3.41 -10.40
N ASP A 183 3.27 -2.86 -11.30
CA ASP A 183 3.76 -2.09 -12.44
C ASP A 183 4.02 -0.65 -11.98
N VAL A 184 5.22 -0.15 -12.25
CA VAL A 184 5.64 1.22 -11.92
C VAL A 184 6.21 1.91 -13.12
N GLU A 185 6.01 3.23 -13.16
CA GLU A 185 6.62 4.09 -14.17
C GLU A 185 7.93 4.70 -13.65
N LEU A 186 8.91 4.75 -14.51
CA LEU A 186 10.21 5.36 -14.27
C LEU A 186 10.42 6.52 -15.23
N VAL A 187 11.10 7.58 -14.76
CA VAL A 187 11.54 8.73 -15.55
C VAL A 187 13.04 8.95 -15.38
N PRO A 188 13.73 9.55 -16.36
CA PRO A 188 15.14 9.85 -16.24
C PRO A 188 15.48 10.70 -15.02
N ILE A 189 16.63 10.45 -14.40
CA ILE A 189 17.25 11.35 -13.44
C ILE A 189 17.90 12.49 -14.19
N GLU A 190 17.56 13.69 -13.80
CA GLU A 190 18.07 14.93 -14.41
C GLU A 190 19.11 15.63 -13.53
N GLY A 191 19.39 16.89 -13.85
CA GLY A 191 20.41 17.70 -13.19
C GLY A 191 21.82 17.26 -13.60
N ASN A 192 22.75 17.22 -12.64
CA ASN A 192 24.14 16.86 -12.91
C ASN A 192 24.32 15.37 -13.22
N ARG A 193 23.29 14.54 -13.00
CA ARG A 193 23.30 13.09 -13.25
C ARG A 193 24.43 12.35 -12.53
N ILE A 194 24.73 12.78 -11.31
CA ILE A 194 25.75 12.18 -10.44
C ILE A 194 25.03 11.38 -9.34
N ILE A 195 25.38 10.12 -9.21
CA ILE A 195 24.87 9.22 -8.18
C ILE A 195 26.03 8.84 -7.27
N GLU A 196 26.01 9.36 -6.07
CA GLU A 196 27.00 9.03 -5.04
C GLU A 196 26.35 8.30 -3.88
N GLY A 197 27.08 7.36 -3.27
CA GLY A 197 26.56 6.53 -2.19
C GLY A 197 25.61 5.44 -2.67
N LEU A 198 24.40 5.36 -2.12
CA LEU A 198 23.42 4.30 -2.35
C LEU A 198 24.05 2.90 -2.19
N ASN A 199 23.85 1.98 -3.13
CA ASN A 199 24.46 0.65 -3.13
C ASN A 199 25.81 0.60 -3.88
N GLY A 200 26.34 1.75 -4.28
CA GLY A 200 27.69 1.88 -4.88
C GLY A 200 27.83 1.25 -6.26
N LYS A 201 26.74 0.94 -6.95
CA LYS A 201 26.79 0.34 -8.31
C LYS A 201 27.21 1.35 -9.38
N VAL A 202 27.00 2.64 -9.14
CA VAL A 202 27.41 3.74 -10.03
C VAL A 202 28.58 4.49 -9.45
N GLY A 203 28.45 5.12 -8.29
CA GLY A 203 29.51 5.82 -7.59
C GLY A 203 30.10 7.00 -8.33
N GLY A 204 29.27 7.78 -9.06
CA GLY A 204 29.72 8.93 -9.87
C GLY A 204 28.72 9.32 -10.95
N GLU A 205 29.21 9.79 -12.10
CA GLU A 205 28.38 10.21 -13.21
C GLU A 205 27.65 9.02 -13.87
N LEU A 206 26.37 9.23 -14.19
CA LEU A 206 25.61 8.27 -14.98
C LEU A 206 26.16 8.22 -16.40
N ARG A 207 26.34 7.02 -16.93
CA ARG A 207 26.70 6.81 -18.34
C ARG A 207 25.64 7.44 -19.25
N ALA A 208 26.07 7.91 -20.40
CA ALA A 208 25.20 8.46 -21.42
C ALA A 208 24.30 7.38 -22.02
#